data_bffb0942a539aad3a45381327a830308
#
_entry.id   bffb0942a539aad3a45381327a830308
#
_cell.length_a   1.000
_cell.length_b   1.000
_cell.length_c   1.000
_cell.angle_alpha   90.00
_cell.angle_beta   90.00
_cell.angle_gamma   90.00
#
_symmetry.space_group_name_H-M   'P 1'
#
loop_
_entity.id
_entity.type
_entity.pdbx_description
1 polymer ?
#
loop_
_entity_poly.entity_id
_entity_poly.type
_entity_poly.pdbx_seq_one_letter_code
_entity_poly.pdbx_strand_id
1 'polypeptide(L)'
;MKISRYFILALLGILSLSACKLDLSSKINIGDLNRVALSQEGGVTGGGTIKLEVGSMDHCQNESRFFASVLENHFQGFNIRPCEQVGMETYFVAGFQIPVLHSAKDWPEKSNSMIAIIATRSSQIGGVEVELLLNQARFRTINKAIEAKYFQKFDFSRSRIGVRLKNDQVTYHDVLASDVFADGLPVVGLKAFGLKPGAHLRVELSDVQREFFSLYSRVPLFKLILSI
;
A
#
# COMPACT_ATOMS: atom_id res chain seq x y z
N MET A 1 15.33 -16.22 50.36
CA MET A 1 14.32 -15.60 49.47
C MET A 1 14.54 -16.12 48.06
N LYS A 2 13.78 -17.13 47.62
CA LYS A 2 13.91 -17.74 46.26
C LYS A 2 13.01 -16.95 45.33
N ILE A 3 13.57 -15.96 44.63
CA ILE A 3 12.85 -15.26 43.56
C ILE A 3 12.70 -16.25 42.40
N SER A 4 11.46 -16.60 42.15
CA SER A 4 11.03 -17.63 41.22
C SER A 4 11.59 -17.36 39.81
N ARG A 5 12.38 -18.30 39.28
CA ARG A 5 12.90 -18.31 37.90
C ARG A 5 11.78 -18.20 36.84
N TYR A 6 10.53 -18.42 37.23
CA TYR A 6 9.34 -18.29 36.37
C TYR A 6 8.94 -16.83 36.06
N PHE A 7 9.35 -15.86 36.92
CA PHE A 7 9.02 -14.43 36.69
C PHE A 7 9.86 -13.83 35.59
N ILE A 8 11.09 -14.31 35.36
CA ILE A 8 12.00 -13.83 34.32
C ILE A 8 11.58 -14.38 32.94
N LEU A 9 11.07 -15.62 32.89
CA LEU A 9 10.55 -16.22 31.66
C LEU A 9 9.24 -15.57 31.21
N ALA A 10 8.39 -15.11 32.12
CA ALA A 10 7.16 -14.41 31.79
C ALA A 10 7.43 -12.98 31.24
N LEU A 11 8.51 -12.33 31.71
CA LEU A 11 8.89 -10.97 31.21
C LEU A 11 9.54 -10.99 29.83
N LEU A 12 10.23 -12.07 29.46
CA LEU A 12 10.79 -12.28 28.12
C LEU A 12 9.75 -12.62 27.05
N GLY A 13 8.59 -13.16 27.46
CA GLY A 13 7.48 -13.49 26.55
C GLY A 13 6.64 -12.29 26.09
N ILE A 14 6.74 -11.13 26.74
CA ILE A 14 5.91 -9.95 26.45
C ILE A 14 6.56 -9.04 25.38
N LEU A 15 7.84 -9.22 25.06
CA LEU A 15 8.58 -8.38 24.11
C LEU A 15 8.44 -8.79 22.65
N SER A 16 7.68 -9.84 22.33
CA SER A 16 7.62 -10.40 20.97
C SER A 16 6.27 -10.22 20.24
N LEU A 17 5.40 -9.33 20.70
CA LEU A 17 4.05 -9.13 20.12
C LEU A 17 4.00 -7.94 19.12
N SER A 18 5.11 -7.54 18.51
CA SER A 18 5.06 -6.59 17.40
C SER A 18 4.80 -7.35 16.09
N ALA A 19 3.55 -7.41 15.67
CA ALA A 19 3.24 -7.81 14.29
C ALA A 19 4.05 -6.93 13.33
N CYS A 20 4.69 -7.54 12.32
CA CYS A 20 5.47 -6.80 11.34
C CYS A 20 4.58 -5.80 10.61
N LYS A 21 4.86 -4.52 10.74
CA LYS A 21 4.17 -3.44 10.03
C LYS A 21 4.67 -3.39 8.59
N LEU A 22 3.76 -3.41 7.65
CA LEU A 22 4.04 -3.33 6.22
C LEU A 22 3.42 -2.07 5.64
N ASP A 23 4.22 -1.04 5.37
CA ASP A 23 3.76 0.18 4.72
C ASP A 23 3.92 0.07 3.20
N LEU A 24 2.84 0.32 2.48
CA LEU A 24 2.77 0.32 1.02
C LEU A 24 2.36 1.71 0.53
N SER A 25 3.19 2.33 -0.26
CA SER A 25 2.87 3.62 -0.88
C SER A 25 3.15 3.58 -2.38
N SER A 26 2.29 4.21 -3.17
CA SER A 26 2.50 4.36 -4.61
C SER A 26 2.39 5.82 -5.03
N LYS A 27 2.99 6.15 -6.18
CA LYS A 27 2.91 7.47 -6.82
C LYS A 27 2.23 7.31 -8.17
N ILE A 28 1.19 8.10 -8.43
CA ILE A 28 0.39 8.03 -9.64
C ILE A 28 0.08 9.45 -10.10
N ASN A 29 0.03 9.63 -11.41
CA ASN A 29 -0.36 10.88 -12.02
C ASN A 29 -1.84 10.87 -12.42
N ILE A 30 -2.50 12.01 -12.38
CA ILE A 30 -3.88 12.17 -12.87
C ILE A 30 -3.99 11.81 -14.35
N GLY A 31 -3.00 12.22 -15.16
CA GLY A 31 -2.94 11.88 -16.58
C GLY A 31 -2.93 10.39 -16.85
N ASP A 32 -2.25 9.60 -16.01
CA ASP A 32 -2.20 8.14 -16.13
C ASP A 32 -3.57 7.52 -15.79
N LEU A 33 -4.23 7.99 -14.73
CA LEU A 33 -5.58 7.54 -14.36
C LEU A 33 -6.60 7.83 -15.47
N ASN A 34 -6.56 9.05 -16.01
CA ASN A 34 -7.45 9.47 -17.10
C ASN A 34 -7.24 8.61 -18.34
N ARG A 35 -5.98 8.39 -18.73
CA ARG A 35 -5.64 7.57 -19.89
C ARG A 35 -6.20 6.16 -19.74
N VAL A 36 -5.97 5.49 -18.60
CA VAL A 36 -6.45 4.14 -18.37
C VAL A 36 -7.98 4.09 -18.33
N ALA A 37 -8.62 5.02 -17.66
CA ALA A 37 -10.08 5.03 -17.51
C ALA A 37 -10.82 5.34 -18.83
N LEU A 38 -10.23 6.14 -19.71
CA LEU A 38 -10.87 6.60 -20.96
C LEU A 38 -10.53 5.74 -22.17
N SER A 39 -9.26 5.30 -22.32
CA SER A 39 -8.84 4.55 -23.52
C SER A 39 -9.25 3.08 -23.48
N GLN A 40 -9.54 2.54 -22.30
CA GLN A 40 -9.80 1.10 -22.09
C GLN A 40 -8.63 0.21 -22.60
N GLU A 41 -7.53 0.82 -23.02
CA GLU A 41 -6.36 0.14 -23.56
C GLU A 41 -5.26 0.09 -22.51
N GLY A 42 -4.61 -1.04 -22.41
CA GLY A 42 -3.35 -1.30 -21.73
C GLY A 42 -3.19 -0.65 -20.35
N GLY A 43 -2.57 -1.35 -19.43
CA GLY A 43 -2.23 -0.78 -18.13
C GLY A 43 -1.02 0.18 -18.22
N VAL A 44 -0.95 1.12 -17.31
CA VAL A 44 0.27 1.88 -17.00
C VAL A 44 0.82 1.41 -15.68
N THR A 45 2.05 1.78 -15.34
CA THR A 45 2.65 1.46 -14.05
C THR A 45 2.99 2.74 -13.29
N GLY A 46 2.62 2.76 -12.02
CA GLY A 46 3.07 3.77 -11.06
C GLY A 46 4.27 3.29 -10.27
N GLY A 47 5.09 4.20 -9.76
CA GLY A 47 6.17 3.87 -8.83
C GLY A 47 5.64 3.57 -7.43
N GLY A 48 6.15 2.53 -6.76
CA GLY A 48 5.78 2.17 -5.39
C GLY A 48 6.97 2.02 -4.46
N THR A 49 6.70 2.04 -3.18
CA THR A 49 7.66 1.78 -2.10
C THR A 49 7.02 0.87 -1.06
N ILE A 50 7.76 -0.16 -0.68
CA ILE A 50 7.47 -1.05 0.43
C ILE A 50 8.39 -0.66 1.58
N LYS A 51 7.85 -0.53 2.78
CA LYS A 51 8.61 -0.44 4.02
C LYS A 51 8.13 -1.53 4.97
N LEU A 52 9.04 -2.39 5.37
CA LEU A 52 8.78 -3.44 6.34
C LEU A 52 9.52 -3.11 7.62
N GLU A 53 8.79 -2.93 8.72
CA GLU A 53 9.40 -2.69 10.02
C GLU A 53 10.19 -3.93 10.49
N VAL A 54 11.44 -3.68 10.90
CA VAL A 54 12.37 -4.69 11.40
C VAL A 54 13.01 -4.19 12.69
N GLY A 55 13.44 -5.11 13.56
CA GLY A 55 13.84 -4.76 14.92
C GLY A 55 15.06 -3.82 15.04
N SER A 56 16.03 -3.90 14.12
CA SER A 56 17.25 -3.08 14.16
C SER A 56 17.90 -2.94 12.79
N MET A 57 18.85 -2.03 12.67
CA MET A 57 19.65 -1.84 11.44
C MET A 57 20.47 -3.08 11.09
N ASP A 58 21.10 -3.70 12.07
CA ASP A 58 21.87 -4.93 11.88
C ASP A 58 20.97 -6.08 11.41
N HIS A 59 19.79 -6.21 12.02
CA HIS A 59 18.79 -7.20 11.59
C HIS A 59 18.32 -6.92 10.16
N CYS A 60 18.05 -5.67 9.81
CA CYS A 60 17.66 -5.28 8.45
C CYS A 60 18.74 -5.70 7.43
N GLN A 61 20.00 -5.36 7.68
CA GLN A 61 21.11 -5.66 6.77
C GLN A 61 21.32 -7.16 6.60
N ASN A 62 21.29 -7.92 7.70
CA ASN A 62 21.49 -9.37 7.68
C ASN A 62 20.35 -10.13 7.01
N GLU A 63 19.11 -9.64 7.16
CA GLU A 63 17.89 -10.30 6.67
C GLU A 63 17.37 -9.76 5.34
N SER A 64 17.98 -8.71 4.79
CA SER A 64 17.52 -8.06 3.55
C SER A 64 17.40 -9.03 2.37
N ARG A 65 18.30 -10.02 2.26
CA ARG A 65 18.22 -11.06 1.23
C ARG A 65 17.00 -11.96 1.40
N PHE A 66 16.65 -12.30 2.64
CA PHE A 66 15.47 -13.09 2.92
C PHE A 66 14.20 -12.30 2.57
N PHE A 67 14.07 -11.04 3.03
CA PHE A 67 12.92 -10.21 2.68
C PHE A 67 12.80 -10.02 1.16
N ALA A 68 13.93 -9.81 0.49
CA ALA A 68 13.92 -9.71 -0.97
C ALA A 68 13.40 -10.98 -1.63
N SER A 69 13.92 -12.15 -1.26
CA SER A 69 13.50 -13.44 -1.85
C SER A 69 12.01 -13.75 -1.65
N VAL A 70 11.43 -13.27 -0.53
CA VAL A 70 10.00 -13.42 -0.24
C VAL A 70 9.15 -12.44 -1.05
N LEU A 71 9.64 -11.21 -1.31
CA LEU A 71 8.84 -10.15 -1.90
C LEU A 71 9.00 -10.00 -3.42
N GLU A 72 10.19 -10.27 -3.98
CA GLU A 72 10.51 -9.99 -5.39
C GLU A 72 9.56 -10.64 -6.40
N ASN A 73 9.10 -11.86 -6.12
CA ASN A 73 8.17 -12.59 -6.98
C ASN A 73 6.72 -12.11 -6.87
N HIS A 74 6.46 -11.13 -6.00
CA HIS A 74 5.12 -10.62 -5.72
C HIS A 74 4.94 -9.15 -6.06
N PHE A 75 6.00 -8.50 -6.57
CA PHE A 75 5.98 -7.10 -6.97
C PHE A 75 6.74 -6.90 -8.27
N GLN A 76 6.09 -6.34 -9.27
CA GLN A 76 6.73 -6.02 -10.55
C GLN A 76 7.81 -4.95 -10.36
N GLY A 77 8.95 -5.08 -11.07
CA GLY A 77 10.03 -4.09 -10.98
C GLY A 77 10.63 -3.92 -9.59
N PHE A 78 10.61 -4.99 -8.79
CA PHE A 78 11.13 -4.98 -7.42
C PHE A 78 12.62 -4.64 -7.39
N ASN A 79 13.00 -3.71 -6.51
CA ASN A 79 14.39 -3.32 -6.30
C ASN A 79 14.64 -2.97 -4.83
N ILE A 80 15.66 -3.58 -4.24
CA ILE A 80 16.06 -3.33 -2.86
C ILE A 80 16.66 -1.92 -2.76
N ARG A 81 16.34 -1.24 -1.67
CA ARG A 81 16.94 0.04 -1.27
C ARG A 81 17.67 -0.12 0.05
N PRO A 82 18.55 0.83 0.43
CA PRO A 82 19.16 0.82 1.75
C PRO A 82 18.10 0.78 2.86
N CYS A 83 18.42 0.09 3.95
CA CYS A 83 17.60 0.12 5.15
C CYS A 83 17.48 1.57 5.66
N GLU A 84 16.30 1.94 6.14
CA GLU A 84 16.04 3.27 6.67
C GLU A 84 15.73 3.20 8.16
N GLN A 85 16.21 4.19 8.92
CA GLN A 85 15.82 4.39 10.31
C GLN A 85 15.01 5.69 10.42
N VAL A 86 13.84 5.60 11.01
CA VAL A 86 12.94 6.75 11.25
C VAL A 86 12.58 6.78 12.73
N GLY A 87 13.21 7.68 13.48
CA GLY A 87 13.10 7.66 14.93
C GLY A 87 13.72 6.40 15.52
N MET A 88 12.92 5.63 16.25
CA MET A 88 13.32 4.34 16.84
C MET A 88 12.98 3.13 15.96
N GLU A 89 12.23 3.35 14.89
CA GLU A 89 11.81 2.27 13.98
C GLU A 89 12.82 2.10 12.85
N THR A 90 13.16 0.86 12.53
CA THR A 90 14.02 0.51 11.38
C THR A 90 13.20 -0.21 10.33
N TYR A 91 13.46 0.09 9.06
CA TYR A 91 12.72 -0.45 7.95
C TYR A 91 13.63 -1.10 6.90
N PHE A 92 13.28 -2.30 6.47
CA PHE A 92 13.68 -2.80 5.16
C PHE A 92 12.87 -2.05 4.11
N VAL A 93 13.54 -1.54 3.07
CA VAL A 93 12.92 -0.71 2.04
C VAL A 93 13.14 -1.32 0.66
N ALA A 94 12.09 -1.36 -0.14
CA ALA A 94 12.19 -1.74 -1.54
C ALA A 94 11.29 -0.85 -2.42
N GLY A 95 11.73 -0.63 -3.66
CA GLY A 95 10.92 -0.05 -4.71
C GLY A 95 10.18 -1.12 -5.49
N PHE A 96 9.05 -0.77 -6.10
CA PHE A 96 8.31 -1.64 -7.00
C PHE A 96 7.49 -0.82 -8.01
N GLN A 97 6.89 -1.50 -8.98
CA GLN A 97 5.92 -0.91 -9.89
C GLN A 97 4.52 -1.43 -9.57
N ILE A 98 3.54 -0.53 -9.45
CA ILE A 98 2.14 -0.88 -9.26
C ILE A 98 1.41 -0.76 -10.60
N PRO A 99 0.74 -1.81 -11.09
CA PRO A 99 -0.09 -1.72 -12.28
C PRO A 99 -1.33 -0.87 -12.01
N VAL A 100 -1.65 0.02 -12.96
CA VAL A 100 -2.90 0.77 -13.03
C VAL A 100 -3.68 0.24 -14.22
N LEU A 101 -4.86 -0.33 -13.99
CA LEU A 101 -5.63 -1.08 -14.96
C LEU A 101 -7.03 -0.51 -15.10
N HIS A 102 -7.67 -0.71 -16.24
CA HIS A 102 -9.07 -0.33 -16.46
C HIS A 102 -10.04 -1.25 -15.72
N SER A 103 -9.72 -2.52 -15.61
CA SER A 103 -10.60 -3.53 -15.00
C SER A 103 -9.80 -4.56 -14.22
N ALA A 104 -10.41 -5.12 -13.17
CA ALA A 104 -9.83 -6.25 -12.44
C ALA A 104 -9.62 -7.50 -13.32
N LYS A 105 -10.39 -7.63 -14.42
CA LYS A 105 -10.23 -8.71 -15.40
C LYS A 105 -8.93 -8.58 -16.20
N ASP A 106 -8.39 -7.37 -16.30
CA ASP A 106 -7.13 -7.08 -16.98
C ASP A 106 -5.91 -7.45 -16.13
N TRP A 107 -6.16 -7.79 -14.85
CA TRP A 107 -5.10 -8.24 -13.96
C TRP A 107 -4.79 -9.70 -14.26
N PRO A 108 -3.72 -9.99 -14.99
CA PRO A 108 -3.43 -11.34 -15.41
C PRO A 108 -3.17 -12.22 -14.20
N GLU A 109 -3.67 -13.46 -14.21
CA GLU A 109 -3.43 -14.45 -13.15
C GLU A 109 -1.93 -14.66 -12.88
N LYS A 110 -1.10 -14.42 -13.88
CA LYS A 110 0.36 -14.50 -13.83
C LYS A 110 1.05 -13.17 -13.50
N SER A 111 0.31 -12.12 -13.14
CA SER A 111 0.93 -10.85 -12.76
C SER A 111 1.82 -11.02 -11.53
N ASN A 112 3.03 -10.46 -11.59
CA ASN A 112 3.95 -10.41 -10.44
C ASN A 112 3.56 -9.36 -9.41
N SER A 113 2.34 -8.80 -9.46
CA SER A 113 1.91 -7.77 -8.54
C SER A 113 0.96 -8.30 -7.48
N MET A 114 1.29 -8.06 -6.20
CA MET A 114 0.42 -8.34 -5.06
C MET A 114 -0.72 -7.32 -4.97
N ILE A 115 -0.48 -6.09 -5.41
CA ILE A 115 -1.47 -5.01 -5.41
C ILE A 115 -1.57 -4.38 -6.80
N ALA A 116 -2.76 -3.88 -7.13
CA ALA A 116 -3.02 -3.13 -8.35
C ALA A 116 -3.95 -1.95 -8.04
N ILE A 117 -3.98 -0.97 -8.93
CA ILE A 117 -4.95 0.11 -8.93
C ILE A 117 -5.88 -0.08 -10.10
N ILE A 118 -7.18 0.06 -9.86
CA ILE A 118 -8.19 0.10 -10.90
C ILE A 118 -8.65 1.55 -11.07
N ALA A 119 -8.66 2.01 -12.31
CA ALA A 119 -9.18 3.31 -12.71
C ALA A 119 -10.29 3.11 -13.75
N THR A 120 -11.54 3.33 -13.35
CA THR A 120 -12.71 3.15 -14.23
C THR A 120 -13.45 4.46 -14.42
N ARG A 121 -14.03 4.64 -15.60
CA ARG A 121 -14.90 5.78 -15.86
C ARG A 121 -16.19 5.66 -15.04
N SER A 122 -16.51 6.67 -14.26
CA SER A 122 -17.76 6.76 -13.52
C SER A 122 -18.84 7.41 -14.41
N SER A 123 -19.94 6.71 -14.62
CA SER A 123 -21.10 7.26 -15.33
C SER A 123 -21.89 8.27 -14.47
N GLN A 124 -21.76 8.17 -13.14
CA GLN A 124 -22.55 8.97 -12.20
C GLN A 124 -22.00 10.39 -12.00
N ILE A 125 -20.67 10.54 -12.01
CA ILE A 125 -20.02 11.82 -11.70
C ILE A 125 -19.25 12.43 -12.86
N GLY A 126 -19.26 11.79 -14.03
CA GLY A 126 -18.47 12.27 -15.18
C GLY A 126 -16.94 12.22 -14.94
N GLY A 127 -16.47 11.33 -14.07
CA GLY A 127 -15.08 11.28 -13.62
C GLY A 127 -14.48 9.89 -13.64
N VAL A 128 -13.42 9.69 -12.84
CA VAL A 128 -12.71 8.42 -12.70
C VAL A 128 -12.84 7.91 -11.27
N GLU A 129 -13.32 6.69 -11.09
CA GLU A 129 -13.29 5.97 -9.81
C GLU A 129 -11.98 5.20 -9.69
N VAL A 130 -11.33 5.33 -8.54
CA VAL A 130 -10.02 4.72 -8.26
C VAL A 130 -10.14 3.82 -7.04
N GLU A 131 -9.71 2.56 -7.23
CA GLU A 131 -9.78 1.51 -6.21
C GLU A 131 -8.44 0.79 -6.10
N LEU A 132 -8.16 0.24 -4.92
CA LEU A 132 -7.06 -0.71 -4.71
C LEU A 132 -7.57 -2.15 -4.79
N LEU A 133 -6.78 -3.00 -5.42
CA LEU A 133 -6.97 -4.45 -5.43
C LEU A 133 -5.80 -5.16 -4.73
N LEU A 134 -6.12 -6.26 -4.02
CA LEU A 134 -5.18 -7.15 -3.37
C LEU A 134 -5.27 -8.56 -3.97
N ASN A 135 -4.15 -9.14 -4.39
CA ASN A 135 -4.06 -10.55 -4.71
C ASN A 135 -3.90 -11.38 -3.43
N GLN A 136 -5.00 -11.92 -2.93
CA GLN A 136 -5.04 -12.70 -1.70
C GLN A 136 -4.14 -13.94 -1.73
N ALA A 137 -3.99 -14.59 -2.88
CA ALA A 137 -3.13 -15.76 -2.98
C ALA A 137 -1.67 -15.39 -2.77
N ARG A 138 -1.20 -14.31 -3.40
CA ARG A 138 0.16 -13.78 -3.20
C ARG A 138 0.39 -13.28 -1.79
N PHE A 139 -0.56 -12.55 -1.23
CA PHE A 139 -0.48 -12.08 0.16
C PHE A 139 -0.36 -13.23 1.16
N ARG A 140 -1.16 -14.31 0.97
CA ARG A 140 -1.05 -15.52 1.80
C ARG A 140 0.30 -16.21 1.63
N THR A 141 0.86 -16.25 0.42
CA THR A 141 2.18 -16.84 0.18
C THR A 141 3.29 -16.08 0.94
N ILE A 142 3.27 -14.74 0.87
CA ILE A 142 4.20 -13.89 1.63
C ILE A 142 4.05 -14.14 3.13
N ASN A 143 2.81 -14.12 3.63
CA ASN A 143 2.55 -14.35 5.06
C ASN A 143 3.03 -15.71 5.55
N LYS A 144 2.83 -16.78 4.77
CA LYS A 144 3.35 -18.11 5.12
C LYS A 144 4.88 -18.13 5.23
N ALA A 145 5.58 -17.45 4.30
CA ALA A 145 7.04 -17.40 4.31
C ALA A 145 7.57 -16.61 5.52
N ILE A 146 6.94 -15.47 5.85
CA ILE A 146 7.29 -14.65 7.02
C ILE A 146 6.97 -15.39 8.32
N GLU A 147 5.79 -15.99 8.43
CA GLU A 147 5.36 -16.75 9.61
C GLU A 147 6.27 -17.94 9.88
N ALA A 148 6.72 -18.64 8.85
CA ALA A 148 7.63 -19.79 8.98
C ALA A 148 8.98 -19.39 9.60
N LYS A 149 9.45 -18.15 9.42
CA LYS A 149 10.73 -17.69 9.95
C LYS A 149 10.61 -16.90 11.24
N TYR A 150 9.58 -16.05 11.37
CA TYR A 150 9.45 -15.09 12.48
C TYR A 150 8.30 -15.38 13.43
N PHE A 151 7.49 -16.42 13.14
CA PHE A 151 6.26 -16.74 13.90
C PHE A 151 5.25 -15.57 13.97
N GLN A 152 5.30 -14.67 12.98
CA GLN A 152 4.47 -13.47 12.88
C GLN A 152 3.91 -13.35 11.47
N LYS A 153 2.76 -12.68 11.32
CA LYS A 153 2.13 -12.37 10.04
C LYS A 153 2.14 -10.87 9.81
N PHE A 154 2.12 -10.48 8.54
CA PHE A 154 1.76 -9.10 8.21
C PHE A 154 0.31 -8.86 8.58
N ASP A 155 0.10 -7.78 9.29
CA ASP A 155 -1.22 -7.30 9.66
C ASP A 155 -1.46 -5.93 9.01
N PHE A 156 -2.44 -5.88 8.10
CA PHE A 156 -2.81 -4.62 7.47
C PHE A 156 -3.42 -3.61 8.43
N SER A 157 -3.95 -4.04 9.58
CA SER A 157 -4.54 -3.12 10.57
C SER A 157 -3.54 -2.09 11.09
N ARG A 158 -2.25 -2.45 11.12
CA ARG A 158 -1.15 -1.57 11.55
C ARG A 158 -0.37 -0.93 10.39
N SER A 159 -0.67 -1.32 9.17
CA SER A 159 0.06 -0.91 7.97
C SER A 159 -0.47 0.42 7.45
N ARG A 160 0.39 1.20 6.79
CA ARG A 160 -0.04 2.35 5.99
C ARG A 160 -0.10 1.94 4.54
N ILE A 161 -1.27 2.03 3.95
CA ILE A 161 -1.49 1.67 2.55
C ILE A 161 -2.12 2.85 1.87
N GLY A 162 -1.48 3.37 0.84
CA GLY A 162 -2.00 4.56 0.17
C GLY A 162 -1.32 4.91 -1.13
N VAL A 163 -1.85 5.98 -1.71
CA VAL A 163 -1.43 6.53 -3.00
C VAL A 163 -1.08 8.00 -2.84
N ARG A 164 0.03 8.43 -3.40
CA ARG A 164 0.35 9.83 -3.63
C ARG A 164 -0.04 10.20 -5.05
N LEU A 165 -1.14 10.91 -5.18
CA LEU A 165 -1.66 11.42 -6.44
C LEU A 165 -0.95 12.73 -6.79
N LYS A 166 -0.47 12.86 -8.03
CA LYS A 166 0.07 14.11 -8.57
C LYS A 166 -0.81 14.63 -9.68
N ASN A 167 -1.16 15.90 -9.63
CA ASN A 167 -1.74 16.57 -10.79
C ASN A 167 -0.62 16.99 -11.75
N ASP A 168 -0.39 16.18 -12.77
CA ASP A 168 0.56 16.44 -13.86
C ASP A 168 -0.09 17.14 -15.06
N GLN A 169 -1.40 17.48 -14.94
CA GLN A 169 -2.16 18.17 -15.95
C GLN A 169 -2.07 19.70 -15.77
N VAL A 170 -2.40 20.44 -16.82
CA VAL A 170 -2.44 21.91 -16.78
C VAL A 170 -3.73 22.47 -16.19
N THR A 171 -4.73 21.62 -15.97
CA THR A 171 -6.04 21.95 -15.41
C THR A 171 -6.14 21.62 -13.93
N TYR A 172 -7.04 22.31 -13.27
CA TYR A 172 -7.43 22.00 -11.89
C TYR A 172 -8.34 20.76 -11.88
N HIS A 173 -8.21 19.92 -10.85
CA HIS A 173 -9.04 18.73 -10.66
C HIS A 173 -9.55 18.66 -9.23
N ASP A 174 -10.79 18.22 -9.05
CA ASP A 174 -11.33 17.87 -7.76
C ASP A 174 -11.20 16.36 -7.50
N VAL A 175 -10.70 16.02 -6.32
CA VAL A 175 -10.60 14.64 -5.82
C VAL A 175 -11.62 14.48 -4.71
N LEU A 176 -12.61 13.62 -4.90
CA LEU A 176 -13.58 13.25 -3.88
C LEU A 176 -13.09 12.02 -3.13
N ALA A 177 -12.95 12.12 -1.83
CA ALA A 177 -12.56 11.00 -0.98
C ALA A 177 -13.48 10.90 0.25
N SER A 178 -13.68 9.69 0.76
CA SER A 178 -14.44 9.43 1.98
C SER A 178 -13.76 8.31 2.78
N ASP A 179 -13.83 8.44 4.10
CA ASP A 179 -13.39 7.41 5.06
C ASP A 179 -11.91 6.98 4.87
N VAL A 180 -11.07 7.95 4.50
CA VAL A 180 -9.62 7.82 4.27
C VAL A 180 -8.85 8.79 5.15
N PHE A 181 -7.51 8.72 5.12
CA PHE A 181 -6.65 9.84 5.52
C PHE A 181 -6.20 10.60 4.27
N ALA A 182 -6.36 11.92 4.26
CA ALA A 182 -5.86 12.81 3.23
C ALA A 182 -4.78 13.72 3.82
N ASP A 183 -3.55 13.63 3.28
CA ASP A 183 -2.35 14.32 3.82
C ASP A 183 -2.17 14.13 5.34
N GLY A 184 -2.51 12.92 5.83
CA GLY A 184 -2.39 12.53 7.24
C GLY A 184 -3.57 12.96 8.13
N LEU A 185 -4.56 13.66 7.59
CA LEU A 185 -5.77 14.07 8.33
C LEU A 185 -6.95 13.12 8.02
N PRO A 186 -7.73 12.72 9.03
CA PRO A 186 -8.88 11.85 8.80
C PRO A 186 -9.98 12.59 8.02
N VAL A 187 -10.55 11.89 7.06
CA VAL A 187 -11.70 12.34 6.26
C VAL A 187 -12.89 11.47 6.61
N VAL A 188 -13.87 12.05 7.27
CA VAL A 188 -15.13 11.39 7.62
C VAL A 188 -16.22 11.88 6.66
N GLY A 189 -16.89 10.93 6.00
CA GLY A 189 -17.84 11.26 4.94
C GLY A 189 -17.15 11.79 3.67
N LEU A 190 -17.95 12.22 2.71
CA LEU A 190 -17.47 12.68 1.41
C LEU A 190 -16.89 14.10 1.49
N LYS A 191 -15.64 14.27 1.06
CA LYS A 191 -14.96 15.57 1.00
C LYS A 191 -14.25 15.76 -0.34
N ALA A 192 -14.32 16.99 -0.86
CA ALA A 192 -13.60 17.40 -2.07
C ALA A 192 -12.25 18.04 -1.71
N PHE A 193 -11.24 17.70 -2.49
CA PHE A 193 -9.87 18.24 -2.41
C PHE A 193 -9.50 18.79 -3.77
N GLY A 194 -9.30 20.11 -3.83
CA GLY A 194 -8.90 20.78 -5.06
C GLY A 194 -7.41 20.63 -5.34
N LEU A 195 -7.07 20.06 -6.49
CA LEU A 195 -5.70 19.79 -6.88
C LEU A 195 -5.27 20.69 -8.04
N LYS A 196 -4.49 21.72 -7.73
CA LYS A 196 -3.89 22.61 -8.73
C LYS A 196 -2.84 21.88 -9.57
N PRO A 197 -2.50 22.36 -10.79
CA PRO A 197 -1.37 21.84 -11.56
C PRO A 197 -0.10 21.72 -10.72
N GLY A 198 0.58 20.58 -10.80
CA GLY A 198 1.78 20.26 -10.05
C GLY A 198 1.57 19.88 -8.58
N ALA A 199 0.38 20.09 -8.01
CA ALA A 199 0.08 19.75 -6.62
C ALA A 199 -0.01 18.22 -6.41
N HIS A 200 0.12 17.83 -5.15
CA HIS A 200 0.02 16.43 -4.71
C HIS A 200 -1.05 16.30 -3.63
N LEU A 201 -1.67 15.12 -3.58
CA LEU A 201 -2.54 14.69 -2.50
C LEU A 201 -2.15 13.26 -2.11
N ARG A 202 -1.92 13.02 -0.82
CA ARG A 202 -1.70 11.68 -0.28
C ARG A 202 -3.01 11.15 0.26
N VAL A 203 -3.48 10.04 -0.29
CA VAL A 203 -4.69 9.34 0.16
C VAL A 203 -4.27 7.99 0.73
N GLU A 204 -4.59 7.73 1.99
CA GLU A 204 -4.28 6.48 2.69
C GLU A 204 -5.57 5.84 3.22
N LEU A 205 -5.60 4.52 3.23
CA LEU A 205 -6.71 3.76 3.79
C LEU A 205 -6.88 4.07 5.28
N SER A 206 -8.10 4.30 5.71
CA SER A 206 -8.46 4.33 7.14
C SER A 206 -8.35 2.92 7.76
N ASP A 207 -8.44 2.83 9.07
CA ASP A 207 -8.39 1.56 9.80
C ASP A 207 -9.48 0.61 9.30
N VAL A 208 -10.70 1.13 9.15
CA VAL A 208 -11.85 0.37 8.63
C VAL A 208 -11.60 -0.11 7.20
N GLN A 209 -11.09 0.76 6.33
CA GLN A 209 -10.80 0.37 4.95
C GLN A 209 -9.67 -0.65 4.84
N ARG A 210 -8.66 -0.60 5.72
CA ARG A 210 -7.60 -1.62 5.75
C ARG A 210 -8.14 -3.00 6.12
N GLU A 211 -9.06 -3.06 7.07
CA GLU A 211 -9.74 -4.30 7.41
C GLU A 211 -10.58 -4.83 6.23
N PHE A 212 -11.38 -3.97 5.59
CA PHE A 212 -12.10 -4.32 4.37
C PHE A 212 -11.17 -4.80 3.26
N PHE A 213 -10.06 -4.13 3.03
CA PHE A 213 -9.07 -4.52 2.01
C PHE A 213 -8.49 -5.90 2.29
N SER A 214 -8.20 -6.21 3.55
CA SER A 214 -7.73 -7.52 3.97
C SER A 214 -8.77 -8.62 3.72
N LEU A 215 -10.05 -8.35 3.95
CA LEU A 215 -11.13 -9.33 3.84
C LEU A 215 -11.64 -9.48 2.40
N TYR A 216 -11.88 -8.38 1.71
CA TYR A 216 -12.60 -8.36 0.42
C TYR A 216 -11.69 -8.12 -0.78
N SER A 217 -10.40 -7.86 -0.56
CA SER A 217 -9.40 -7.68 -1.63
C SER A 217 -9.63 -6.46 -2.53
N ARG A 218 -10.59 -5.62 -2.23
CA ARG A 218 -10.94 -4.44 -3.00
C ARG A 218 -11.46 -3.34 -2.09
N VAL A 219 -10.98 -2.11 -2.32
CA VAL A 219 -11.40 -0.95 -1.55
C VAL A 219 -11.37 0.31 -2.42
N PRO A 220 -12.40 1.19 -2.34
CA PRO A 220 -12.36 2.48 -2.99
C PRO A 220 -11.32 3.38 -2.31
N LEU A 221 -10.60 4.19 -3.10
CA LEU A 221 -9.66 5.19 -2.60
C LEU A 221 -10.23 6.59 -2.73
N PHE A 222 -10.60 6.97 -3.95
CA PHE A 222 -11.12 8.28 -4.27
C PHE A 222 -11.81 8.28 -5.65
N LYS A 223 -12.51 9.37 -5.94
CA LYS A 223 -13.06 9.67 -7.26
C LYS A 223 -12.42 10.96 -7.77
N LEU A 224 -12.01 10.97 -9.02
CA LEU A 224 -11.47 12.15 -9.70
C LEU A 224 -12.57 12.75 -10.56
N ILE A 225 -12.91 14.01 -10.35
CA ILE A 225 -13.84 14.76 -11.22
C ILE A 225 -13.04 15.31 -12.39
N LEU A 226 -13.48 15.00 -13.60
CA LEU A 226 -12.90 15.55 -14.81
C LEU A 226 -13.46 16.97 -14.99
N SER A 227 -12.60 17.98 -15.01
CA SER A 227 -13.01 19.33 -15.42
C SER A 227 -13.39 19.27 -16.90
N ILE A 228 -14.64 19.62 -17.19
CA ILE A 228 -15.16 19.75 -18.55
C ILE A 228 -14.64 21.03 -19.18
#